data_472e01fe4f2f76f54222ea03482905f8
#
_entry.id   472e01fe4f2f76f54222ea03482905f8
#
_cell.length_a   1.000
_cell.length_b   1.000
_cell.length_c   1.000
_cell.angle_alpha   90.00
_cell.angle_beta   90.00
_cell.angle_gamma   90.00
#
_symmetry.space_group_name_H-M   'P 1'
#
loop_
_entity.id
_entity.type
_entity.pdbx_description
1 polymer ?
#
loop_
_entity_poly.entity_id
_entity_poly.type
_entity_poly.pdbx_seq_one_letter_code
_entity_poly.pdbx_strand_id
1 'polypeptide(L)'
;AVDTLEPLKVARSIKLMNVKHAVITSVDRDDLKDGGASIWVETINTIRKVNPTTTMETLIPDFKGKLKDIQPIIDAKPEVVSHNLETVRSLTRKVRIQAKYDRSLDTLRYLYEGGIRTKSGIMLGLGEKEEEVIESMKDLRNVGVKILTLGQYLQPSKKHLPVVEFITPEKFAYFKEVGLSLGFEHVESSPLVR
;
A
#
# COMPACT_ATOMS: atom_id res chain seq x y z
N ALA A 1 -7.23 15.32 -17.60
CA ALA A 1 -8.43 15.96 -17.01
C ALA A 1 -8.96 15.04 -15.90
N VAL A 2 -9.53 15.64 -14.85
CA VAL A 2 -10.21 14.91 -13.77
C VAL A 2 -11.62 14.56 -14.24
N ASP A 3 -12.01 13.27 -14.07
CA ASP A 3 -13.40 12.87 -14.29
C ASP A 3 -14.18 13.07 -12.98
N THR A 4 -14.99 14.09 -12.92
CA THR A 4 -15.81 14.42 -11.73
C THR A 4 -16.85 13.34 -11.39
N LEU A 5 -17.16 12.44 -12.31
CA LEU A 5 -18.07 11.30 -12.09
C LEU A 5 -17.35 10.01 -11.65
N GLU A 6 -16.02 10.01 -11.60
CA GLU A 6 -15.24 8.83 -11.23
C GLU A 6 -15.62 8.28 -9.84
N PRO A 7 -15.77 9.08 -8.77
CA PRO A 7 -16.20 8.60 -7.47
C PRO A 7 -17.53 7.83 -7.51
N LEU A 8 -18.49 8.32 -8.27
CA LEU A 8 -19.79 7.66 -8.42
C LEU A 8 -19.69 6.37 -9.26
N LYS A 9 -18.87 6.37 -10.31
CA LYS A 9 -18.64 5.18 -11.15
C LYS A 9 -18.01 4.07 -10.33
N VAL A 10 -16.99 4.39 -9.53
CA VAL A 10 -16.31 3.43 -8.62
C VAL A 10 -17.32 2.86 -7.61
N ALA A 11 -18.07 3.71 -6.93
CA ALA A 11 -19.06 3.28 -5.95
C ALA A 11 -20.17 2.37 -6.55
N ARG A 12 -20.62 2.67 -7.76
CA ARG A 12 -21.59 1.83 -8.50
C ARG A 12 -20.99 0.50 -8.92
N SER A 13 -19.74 0.48 -9.35
CA SER A 13 -19.03 -0.78 -9.70
C SER A 13 -18.93 -1.70 -8.48
N ILE A 14 -18.55 -1.17 -7.32
CA ILE A 14 -18.49 -1.92 -6.07
C ILE A 14 -19.89 -2.49 -5.72
N LYS A 15 -20.94 -1.69 -5.88
CA LYS A 15 -22.33 -2.14 -5.64
C LYS A 15 -22.72 -3.28 -6.57
N LEU A 16 -22.38 -3.19 -7.86
CA LEU A 16 -22.67 -4.24 -8.84
C LEU A 16 -21.90 -5.54 -8.54
N MET A 17 -20.65 -5.43 -8.08
CA MET A 17 -19.85 -6.59 -7.69
C MET A 17 -20.31 -7.22 -6.36
N ASN A 18 -21.11 -6.51 -5.57
CA ASN A 18 -21.64 -6.97 -4.28
C ASN A 18 -20.56 -7.53 -3.34
N VAL A 19 -19.43 -6.86 -3.26
CA VAL A 19 -18.29 -7.28 -2.43
C VAL A 19 -18.42 -6.76 -0.99
N LYS A 20 -17.94 -7.54 -0.02
CA LYS A 20 -17.92 -7.15 1.40
C LYS A 20 -16.75 -6.22 1.74
N HIS A 21 -15.67 -6.32 0.98
CA HIS A 21 -14.46 -5.52 1.13
C HIS A 21 -13.95 -5.11 -0.24
N ALA A 22 -13.60 -3.84 -0.41
CA ALA A 22 -13.06 -3.32 -1.65
C ALA A 22 -11.68 -2.69 -1.41
N VAL A 23 -10.70 -3.09 -2.22
CA VAL A 23 -9.38 -2.44 -2.26
C VAL A 23 -9.36 -1.49 -3.46
N ILE A 24 -9.05 -0.23 -3.19
CA ILE A 24 -9.07 0.84 -4.18
C ILE A 24 -7.66 1.41 -4.30
N THR A 25 -7.23 1.59 -5.52
CA THR A 25 -5.95 2.21 -5.84
C THR A 25 -6.11 3.30 -6.89
N SER A 26 -5.15 4.18 -7.01
CA SER A 26 -5.06 5.16 -8.08
C SER A 26 -3.66 5.17 -8.69
N VAL A 27 -3.54 5.79 -9.86
CA VAL A 27 -2.25 6.26 -10.35
C VAL A 27 -1.80 7.49 -9.55
N ASP A 28 -0.50 7.77 -9.55
CA ASP A 28 0.02 9.01 -8.97
C ASP A 28 -0.51 10.21 -9.77
N ARG A 29 -1.04 11.19 -9.07
CA ARG A 29 -1.59 12.42 -9.65
C ARG A 29 -0.74 13.63 -9.29
N ASP A 30 0.54 13.51 -9.58
CA ASP A 30 1.53 14.57 -9.40
C ASP A 30 1.25 15.84 -10.22
N ASP A 31 0.37 15.72 -11.20
CA ASP A 31 -0.18 16.81 -12.01
C ASP A 31 -1.22 17.67 -11.27
N LEU A 32 -1.77 17.15 -10.16
CA LEU A 32 -2.75 17.88 -9.34
C LEU A 32 -2.05 18.58 -8.15
N LYS A 33 -2.60 19.73 -7.77
CA LYS A 33 -2.05 20.55 -6.69
C LYS A 33 -2.00 19.82 -5.33
N ASP A 34 -3.00 18.98 -5.07
CA ASP A 34 -3.18 18.18 -3.86
C ASP A 34 -2.82 16.69 -4.05
N GLY A 35 -2.18 16.35 -5.18
CA GLY A 35 -1.86 14.94 -5.50
C GLY A 35 -3.09 14.04 -5.68
N GLY A 36 -4.28 14.60 -5.81
CA GLY A 36 -5.54 13.87 -5.93
C GLY A 36 -6.23 13.55 -4.59
N ALA A 37 -5.78 14.14 -3.48
CA ALA A 37 -6.34 13.90 -2.15
C ALA A 37 -7.85 14.20 -2.08
N SER A 38 -8.31 15.28 -2.71
CA SER A 38 -9.73 15.64 -2.75
C SER A 38 -10.58 14.58 -3.47
N ILE A 39 -10.06 14.00 -4.54
CA ILE A 39 -10.73 12.90 -5.27
C ILE A 39 -10.80 11.65 -4.43
N TRP A 40 -9.74 11.34 -3.67
CA TRP A 40 -9.72 10.24 -2.72
C TRP A 40 -10.83 10.38 -1.68
N VAL A 41 -10.94 11.55 -1.05
CA VAL A 41 -11.97 11.85 -0.04
C VAL A 41 -13.37 11.71 -0.62
N GLU A 42 -13.61 12.28 -1.80
CA GLU A 42 -14.91 12.17 -2.46
C GLU A 42 -15.25 10.72 -2.80
N THR A 43 -14.25 9.94 -3.27
CA THR A 43 -14.43 8.53 -3.59
C THR A 43 -14.78 7.73 -2.33
N ILE A 44 -14.04 7.89 -1.24
CA ILE A 44 -14.30 7.21 0.04
C ILE A 44 -15.71 7.51 0.53
N ASN A 45 -16.10 8.79 0.55
CA ASN A 45 -17.42 9.22 1.02
C ASN A 45 -18.56 8.70 0.12
N THR A 46 -18.35 8.71 -1.19
CA THR A 46 -19.35 8.22 -2.15
C THR A 46 -19.51 6.70 -2.06
N ILE A 47 -18.41 5.94 -1.88
CA ILE A 47 -18.48 4.50 -1.68
C ILE A 47 -19.26 4.20 -0.39
N ARG A 48 -18.95 4.85 0.71
CA ARG A 48 -19.65 4.65 1.99
C ARG A 48 -21.14 4.95 1.90
N LYS A 49 -21.51 6.01 1.16
CA LYS A 49 -22.92 6.37 0.92
C LYS A 49 -23.67 5.32 0.10
N VAL A 50 -23.06 4.80 -0.95
CA VAL A 50 -23.68 3.86 -1.90
C VAL A 50 -23.63 2.41 -1.40
N ASN A 51 -22.58 2.07 -0.62
CA ASN A 51 -22.27 0.72 -0.12
C ASN A 51 -22.00 0.76 1.39
N PRO A 52 -23.01 1.04 2.24
CA PRO A 52 -22.79 1.30 3.66
C PRO A 52 -22.27 0.09 4.47
N THR A 53 -22.36 -1.11 3.93
CA THR A 53 -21.88 -2.36 4.56
C THR A 53 -20.55 -2.87 3.98
N THR A 54 -20.04 -2.23 2.94
CA THR A 54 -18.74 -2.59 2.34
C THR A 54 -17.62 -1.85 3.06
N THR A 55 -16.66 -2.57 3.59
CA THR A 55 -15.42 -2.00 4.13
C THR A 55 -14.46 -1.68 2.99
N MET A 56 -13.54 -0.72 3.20
CA MET A 56 -12.61 -0.33 2.15
C MET A 56 -11.17 -0.22 2.66
N GLU A 57 -10.26 -0.63 1.80
CA GLU A 57 -8.84 -0.35 1.87
C GLU A 57 -8.48 0.63 0.75
N THR A 58 -7.72 1.66 1.07
CA THR A 58 -7.23 2.62 0.09
C THR A 58 -5.72 2.54 -0.02
N LEU A 59 -5.22 2.14 -1.19
CA LEU A 59 -3.78 2.14 -1.50
C LEU A 59 -3.40 3.50 -2.09
N ILE A 60 -2.77 4.33 -1.27
CA ILE A 60 -2.47 5.73 -1.59
C ILE A 60 -0.99 5.94 -1.95
N PRO A 61 -0.67 6.98 -2.74
CA PRO A 61 0.71 7.43 -2.95
C PRO A 61 1.28 8.13 -1.71
N ASP A 62 2.56 8.51 -1.75
CA ASP A 62 3.21 9.25 -0.67
C ASP A 62 2.96 10.77 -0.72
N PHE A 63 2.17 11.25 -1.68
CA PHE A 63 1.87 12.68 -1.92
C PHE A 63 3.13 13.57 -1.92
N LYS A 64 4.28 13.04 -2.38
CA LYS A 64 5.59 13.71 -2.34
C LYS A 64 6.02 14.15 -0.93
N GLY A 65 5.50 13.49 0.11
CA GLY A 65 5.75 13.81 1.52
C GLY A 65 4.96 15.01 2.05
N LYS A 66 3.92 15.45 1.35
CA LYS A 66 3.03 16.52 1.81
C LYS A 66 1.98 15.96 2.76
N LEU A 67 2.30 15.85 4.03
CA LEU A 67 1.44 15.27 5.06
C LEU A 67 0.05 15.94 5.14
N LYS A 68 -0.03 17.24 4.83
CA LYS A 68 -1.32 17.96 4.75
C LYS A 68 -2.30 17.39 3.73
N ASP A 69 -1.80 16.76 2.66
CA ASP A 69 -2.62 16.17 1.61
C ASP A 69 -3.10 14.75 2.03
N ILE A 70 -2.48 14.15 3.06
CA ILE A 70 -2.89 12.88 3.66
C ILE A 70 -3.98 13.08 4.72
N GLN A 71 -3.95 14.20 5.44
CA GLN A 71 -4.89 14.47 6.53
C GLN A 71 -6.37 14.32 6.12
N PRO A 72 -6.85 14.84 4.98
CA PRO A 72 -8.23 14.65 4.56
C PRO A 72 -8.63 13.18 4.37
N ILE A 73 -7.69 12.31 3.97
CA ILE A 73 -7.92 10.86 3.84
C ILE A 73 -8.07 10.23 5.22
N ILE A 74 -7.25 10.64 6.19
CA ILE A 74 -7.40 10.22 7.60
C ILE A 74 -8.77 10.63 8.13
N ASP A 75 -9.19 11.86 7.87
CA ASP A 75 -10.47 12.40 8.33
C ASP A 75 -11.67 11.68 7.69
N ALA A 76 -11.51 11.18 6.46
CA ALA A 76 -12.51 10.37 5.77
C ALA A 76 -12.64 8.95 6.34
N LYS A 77 -11.68 8.49 7.17
CA LYS A 77 -11.70 7.24 7.95
C LYS A 77 -12.00 5.97 7.13
N PRO A 78 -11.26 5.63 6.07
CA PRO A 78 -11.32 4.29 5.51
C PRO A 78 -10.87 3.26 6.55
N GLU A 79 -11.32 2.02 6.44
CA GLU A 79 -11.02 0.97 7.42
C GLU A 79 -9.54 0.59 7.44
N VAL A 80 -8.90 0.62 6.27
CA VAL A 80 -7.45 0.39 6.11
C VAL A 80 -6.90 1.40 5.10
N VAL A 81 -5.75 1.98 5.41
CA VAL A 81 -4.95 2.70 4.41
C VAL A 81 -3.64 1.96 4.20
N SER A 82 -3.36 1.65 2.96
CA SER A 82 -2.11 1.03 2.54
C SER A 82 -1.23 2.01 1.77
N HIS A 83 0.05 1.90 2.03
CA HIS A 83 1.12 2.52 1.25
C HIS A 83 2.29 1.55 1.19
N ASN A 84 2.61 1.07 0.00
CA ASN A 84 3.60 0.02 -0.17
C ASN A 84 5.04 0.58 -0.10
N LEU A 85 5.88 -0.13 0.65
CA LEU A 85 7.32 0.11 0.66
C LEU A 85 7.97 -0.39 -0.65
N GLU A 86 7.37 -1.40 -1.26
CA GLU A 86 7.69 -2.10 -2.52
C GLU A 86 8.98 -2.92 -2.47
N THR A 87 10.04 -2.44 -1.84
CA THR A 87 11.32 -3.13 -1.74
C THR A 87 12.12 -2.67 -0.53
N VAL A 88 13.26 -3.31 -0.29
CA VAL A 88 14.18 -2.95 0.79
C VAL A 88 14.92 -1.64 0.52
N ARG A 89 15.49 -1.03 1.56
CA ARG A 89 16.16 0.28 1.52
C ARG A 89 17.22 0.37 0.41
N SER A 90 18.07 -0.63 0.29
CA SER A 90 19.19 -0.65 -0.67
C SER A 90 18.74 -0.65 -2.14
N LEU A 91 17.57 -1.25 -2.41
CA LEU A 91 17.03 -1.38 -3.76
C LEU A 91 16.04 -0.28 -4.14
N THR A 92 15.60 0.56 -3.19
CA THR A 92 14.54 1.55 -3.43
C THR A 92 14.83 2.44 -4.63
N ARG A 93 16.06 2.94 -4.79
CA ARG A 93 16.43 3.81 -5.93
C ARG A 93 16.35 3.12 -7.29
N LYS A 94 16.53 1.79 -7.33
CA LYS A 94 16.44 1.00 -8.58
C LYS A 94 15.00 0.68 -8.93
N VAL A 95 14.17 0.37 -7.92
CA VAL A 95 12.79 -0.09 -8.07
C VAL A 95 11.82 1.08 -8.20
N ARG A 96 12.04 2.14 -7.43
CA ARG A 96 11.16 3.31 -7.32
C ARG A 96 11.98 4.60 -7.48
N ILE A 97 12.18 5.03 -8.71
CA ILE A 97 13.08 6.15 -9.04
C ILE A 97 12.71 7.46 -8.29
N GLN A 98 11.42 7.72 -8.11
CA GLN A 98 10.93 8.97 -7.47
C GLN A 98 10.58 8.80 -5.99
N ALA A 99 10.30 7.59 -5.53
CA ALA A 99 9.94 7.34 -4.14
C ALA A 99 11.17 7.20 -3.25
N LYS A 100 11.03 7.64 -2.01
CA LYS A 100 12.08 7.54 -0.99
C LYS A 100 11.60 6.60 0.10
N TYR A 101 12.48 5.69 0.52
CA TYR A 101 12.20 4.73 1.58
C TYR A 101 11.70 5.40 2.86
N ASP A 102 12.44 6.39 3.37
CA ASP A 102 12.08 7.09 4.61
C ASP A 102 10.78 7.89 4.46
N ARG A 103 10.51 8.48 3.29
CA ARG A 103 9.24 9.16 3.03
C ARG A 103 8.05 8.20 3.11
N SER A 104 8.20 6.98 2.62
CA SER A 104 7.16 5.95 2.75
C SER A 104 6.92 5.58 4.20
N LEU A 105 7.97 5.47 5.02
CA LEU A 105 7.85 5.25 6.46
C LEU A 105 7.16 6.43 7.16
N ASP A 106 7.52 7.67 6.81
CA ASP A 106 6.89 8.87 7.39
C ASP A 106 5.40 8.96 7.04
N THR A 107 5.03 8.61 5.80
CA THR A 107 3.63 8.51 5.37
C THR A 107 2.86 7.49 6.23
N LEU A 108 3.41 6.29 6.41
CA LEU A 108 2.80 5.24 7.22
C LEU A 108 2.69 5.62 8.70
N ARG A 109 3.74 6.27 9.25
CA ARG A 109 3.72 6.80 10.63
C ARG A 109 2.61 7.82 10.81
N TYR A 110 2.50 8.78 9.91
CA TYR A 110 1.48 9.82 9.96
C TYR A 110 0.05 9.24 9.92
N LEU A 111 -0.18 8.24 9.07
CA LEU A 111 -1.45 7.51 9.01
C LEU A 111 -1.75 6.79 10.34
N TYR A 112 -0.75 6.10 10.91
CA TYR A 112 -0.90 5.39 12.18
C TYR A 112 -1.19 6.34 13.35
N GLU A 113 -0.45 7.44 13.46
CA GLU A 113 -0.66 8.48 14.47
C GLU A 113 -2.04 9.16 14.34
N GLY A 114 -2.57 9.22 13.11
CA GLY A 114 -3.94 9.64 12.81
C GLY A 114 -5.03 8.62 13.16
N GLY A 115 -4.67 7.47 13.76
CA GLY A 115 -5.61 6.44 14.20
C GLY A 115 -6.05 5.46 13.10
N ILE A 116 -5.38 5.45 11.95
CA ILE A 116 -5.69 4.56 10.83
C ILE A 116 -4.99 3.21 11.00
N ARG A 117 -5.69 2.13 10.68
CA ARG A 117 -5.09 0.80 10.53
C ARG A 117 -4.29 0.74 9.23
N THR A 118 -2.97 0.65 9.36
CA THR A 118 -2.06 0.77 8.23
C THR A 118 -1.59 -0.58 7.71
N LYS A 119 -1.38 -0.65 6.39
CA LYS A 119 -0.85 -1.80 5.67
C LYS A 119 0.28 -1.37 4.75
N SER A 120 1.26 -2.25 4.57
CA SER A 120 2.33 -2.07 3.58
C SER A 120 2.68 -3.39 2.90
N GLY A 121 3.28 -3.30 1.73
CA GLY A 121 3.71 -4.45 0.94
C GLY A 121 5.16 -4.33 0.47
N ILE A 122 5.81 -5.49 0.36
CA ILE A 122 7.15 -5.64 -0.19
C ILE A 122 7.13 -6.75 -1.25
N MET A 123 7.73 -6.49 -2.39
CA MET A 123 7.98 -7.49 -3.42
C MET A 123 9.34 -8.14 -3.18
N LEU A 124 9.41 -9.46 -3.32
CA LEU A 124 10.63 -10.26 -3.17
C LEU A 124 11.08 -10.82 -4.52
N GLY A 125 12.39 -11.03 -4.66
CA GLY A 125 13.00 -11.58 -5.87
C GLY A 125 13.67 -10.53 -6.76
N LEU A 126 13.98 -9.36 -6.22
CA LEU A 126 14.71 -8.26 -6.88
C LEU A 126 16.22 -8.26 -6.54
N GLY A 127 16.69 -9.22 -5.70
CA GLY A 127 18.07 -9.34 -5.25
C GLY A 127 18.32 -8.80 -3.84
N GLU A 128 17.27 -8.60 -3.06
CA GLU A 128 17.36 -8.29 -1.64
C GLU A 128 17.90 -9.46 -0.84
N LYS A 129 18.59 -9.17 0.26
CA LYS A 129 19.06 -10.18 1.22
C LYS A 129 17.98 -10.41 2.29
N GLU A 130 18.01 -11.57 2.91
CA GLU A 130 17.09 -11.93 3.99
C GLU A 130 17.10 -10.90 5.13
N GLU A 131 18.29 -10.48 5.56
CA GLU A 131 18.48 -9.53 6.65
C GLU A 131 17.84 -8.17 6.31
N GLU A 132 17.90 -7.74 5.04
CA GLU A 132 17.32 -6.48 4.57
C GLU A 132 15.78 -6.53 4.59
N VAL A 133 15.19 -7.70 4.28
CA VAL A 133 13.74 -7.91 4.37
C VAL A 133 13.30 -7.82 5.84
N ILE A 134 14.01 -8.50 6.73
CA ILE A 134 13.71 -8.47 8.19
C ILE A 134 13.89 -7.06 8.75
N GLU A 135 14.92 -6.32 8.34
CA GLU A 135 15.11 -4.92 8.73
C GLU A 135 13.93 -4.04 8.27
N SER A 136 13.51 -4.22 7.01
CA SER A 136 12.35 -3.51 6.47
C SER A 136 11.04 -3.84 7.23
N MET A 137 10.87 -5.08 7.66
CA MET A 137 9.75 -5.46 8.54
C MET A 137 9.81 -4.73 9.89
N LYS A 138 11.00 -4.65 10.50
CA LYS A 138 11.21 -3.90 11.77
C LYS A 138 10.92 -2.42 11.58
N ASP A 139 11.41 -1.81 10.50
CA ASP A 139 11.14 -0.41 10.17
C ASP A 139 9.63 -0.15 10.05
N LEU A 140 8.90 -1.03 9.35
CA LEU A 140 7.45 -0.94 9.21
C LEU A 140 6.73 -1.08 10.56
N ARG A 141 7.17 -2.00 11.43
CA ARG A 141 6.60 -2.12 12.78
C ARG A 141 6.85 -0.88 13.64
N ASN A 142 8.04 -0.30 13.56
CA ASN A 142 8.43 0.90 14.30
C ASN A 142 7.57 2.12 13.93
N VAL A 143 7.01 2.17 12.73
CA VAL A 143 6.07 3.22 12.30
C VAL A 143 4.59 2.82 12.45
N GLY A 144 4.30 1.69 13.12
CA GLY A 144 2.95 1.31 13.50
C GLY A 144 2.17 0.48 12.48
N VAL A 145 2.81 -0.01 11.39
CA VAL A 145 2.14 -0.85 10.39
C VAL A 145 1.62 -2.13 11.03
N LYS A 146 0.34 -2.44 10.79
CA LYS A 146 -0.38 -3.59 11.37
C LYS A 146 -0.46 -4.79 10.43
N ILE A 147 -0.53 -4.55 9.14
CA ILE A 147 -0.73 -5.57 8.10
C ILE A 147 0.44 -5.51 7.12
N LEU A 148 1.05 -6.66 6.88
CA LEU A 148 2.15 -6.80 5.93
C LEU A 148 1.78 -7.78 4.82
N THR A 149 2.12 -7.43 3.58
CA THR A 149 2.04 -8.34 2.43
C THR A 149 3.42 -8.55 1.83
N LEU A 150 3.75 -9.80 1.52
CA LEU A 150 4.97 -10.19 0.81
C LEU A 150 4.57 -11.01 -0.41
N GLY A 151 4.96 -10.57 -1.59
CA GLY A 151 4.65 -11.23 -2.86
C GLY A 151 5.85 -11.35 -3.76
N GLN A 152 5.80 -12.27 -4.73
CA GLN A 152 6.87 -12.43 -5.72
C GLN A 152 6.83 -11.24 -6.71
N TYR A 153 7.98 -10.62 -6.93
CA TYR A 153 8.15 -9.68 -8.04
C TYR A 153 8.07 -10.43 -9.37
N LEU A 154 7.22 -9.93 -10.25
CA LEU A 154 7.15 -10.40 -11.64
C LEU A 154 7.46 -9.22 -12.56
N GLN A 155 8.34 -9.42 -13.53
CA GLN A 155 8.74 -8.39 -14.48
C GLN A 155 7.57 -7.99 -15.38
N PRO A 156 7.02 -6.77 -15.28
CA PRO A 156 5.84 -6.39 -16.09
C PRO A 156 6.13 -6.27 -17.58
N SER A 157 7.34 -5.86 -17.96
CA SER A 157 7.83 -5.81 -19.35
C SER A 157 9.34 -5.84 -19.39
N LYS A 158 9.93 -6.08 -20.56
CA LYS A 158 11.39 -6.10 -20.78
C LYS A 158 12.11 -4.80 -20.40
N LYS A 159 11.37 -3.70 -20.20
CA LYS A 159 11.92 -2.40 -19.77
C LYS A 159 12.07 -2.30 -18.23
N HIS A 160 11.43 -3.20 -17.49
CA HIS A 160 11.51 -3.23 -16.03
C HIS A 160 12.66 -4.13 -15.58
N LEU A 161 12.99 -4.04 -14.29
CA LEU A 161 14.05 -4.87 -13.70
C LEU A 161 13.73 -6.37 -13.91
N PRO A 162 14.73 -7.18 -14.27
CA PRO A 162 14.53 -8.63 -14.36
C PRO A 162 14.27 -9.22 -12.98
N VAL A 163 13.57 -10.35 -12.94
CA VAL A 163 13.50 -11.18 -11.74
C VAL A 163 14.89 -11.74 -11.48
N VAL A 164 15.42 -11.52 -10.28
CA VAL A 164 16.74 -12.03 -9.86
C VAL A 164 16.59 -13.43 -9.29
N GLU A 165 15.50 -13.66 -8.53
CA GLU A 165 15.22 -14.94 -7.89
C GLU A 165 13.72 -15.19 -7.79
N PHE A 166 13.30 -16.43 -8.00
CA PHE A 166 11.97 -16.90 -7.64
C PHE A 166 12.01 -17.47 -6.23
N ILE A 167 11.41 -16.74 -5.30
CA ILE A 167 11.41 -17.11 -3.87
C ILE A 167 10.53 -18.34 -3.65
N THR A 168 11.05 -19.32 -2.91
CA THR A 168 10.31 -20.55 -2.65
C THR A 168 9.13 -20.34 -1.70
N PRO A 169 8.07 -21.19 -1.77
CA PRO A 169 6.96 -21.14 -0.84
C PRO A 169 7.38 -21.27 0.63
N GLU A 170 8.40 -22.09 0.91
CA GLU A 170 8.97 -22.28 2.25
C GLU A 170 9.59 -20.99 2.78
N LYS A 171 10.26 -20.22 1.90
CA LYS A 171 10.85 -18.93 2.26
C LYS A 171 9.77 -17.89 2.53
N PHE A 172 8.69 -17.88 1.75
CA PHE A 172 7.52 -17.05 2.04
C PHE A 172 6.89 -17.41 3.39
N ALA A 173 6.75 -18.71 3.69
CA ALA A 173 6.25 -19.18 4.99
C ALA A 173 7.16 -18.74 6.14
N TYR A 174 8.46 -18.84 5.99
CA TYR A 174 9.43 -18.33 6.96
C TYR A 174 9.26 -16.84 7.23
N PHE A 175 9.16 -16.01 6.20
CA PHE A 175 8.94 -14.57 6.37
C PHE A 175 7.57 -14.26 7.03
N LYS A 176 6.55 -15.09 6.80
CA LYS A 176 5.27 -14.97 7.51
C LYS A 176 5.47 -15.14 9.02
N GLU A 177 6.16 -16.21 9.44
CA GLU A 177 6.45 -16.48 10.85
C GLU A 177 7.26 -15.33 11.49
N VAL A 178 8.31 -14.87 10.79
CA VAL A 178 9.12 -13.72 11.25
C VAL A 178 8.23 -12.48 11.43
N GLY A 179 7.39 -12.16 10.46
CA GLY A 179 6.51 -11.00 10.54
C GLY A 179 5.54 -11.10 11.72
N LEU A 180 4.89 -12.26 11.93
CA LEU A 180 4.03 -12.49 13.08
C LEU A 180 4.80 -12.34 14.41
N SER A 181 6.02 -12.87 14.50
CA SER A 181 6.87 -12.74 15.69
C SER A 181 7.26 -11.30 15.99
N LEU A 182 7.37 -10.44 14.97
CA LEU A 182 7.63 -9.00 15.12
C LEU A 182 6.38 -8.21 15.54
N GLY A 183 5.21 -8.86 15.62
CA GLY A 183 3.98 -8.26 16.12
C GLY A 183 3.10 -7.64 15.04
N PHE A 184 3.23 -7.99 13.75
CA PHE A 184 2.20 -7.70 12.77
C PHE A 184 0.91 -8.45 13.15
N GLU A 185 -0.24 -7.80 13.03
CA GLU A 185 -1.55 -8.44 13.29
C GLU A 185 -1.90 -9.45 12.19
N HIS A 186 -1.52 -9.14 10.94
CA HIS A 186 -1.69 -10.00 9.78
C HIS A 186 -0.46 -9.94 8.88
N VAL A 187 -0.06 -11.10 8.39
CA VAL A 187 0.99 -11.25 7.38
C VAL A 187 0.48 -12.19 6.28
N GLU A 188 0.31 -11.64 5.09
CA GLU A 188 0.08 -12.45 3.89
C GLU A 188 1.38 -12.55 3.11
N SER A 189 1.89 -13.76 2.97
CA SER A 189 3.20 -14.03 2.38
C SER A 189 3.12 -15.27 1.51
N SER A 190 3.08 -15.08 0.21
CA SER A 190 3.13 -16.16 -0.77
C SER A 190 3.47 -15.64 -2.17
N PRO A 191 3.86 -16.51 -3.13
CA PRO A 191 4.20 -16.08 -4.49
C PRO A 191 3.10 -15.29 -5.21
N LEU A 192 1.84 -15.55 -4.90
CA LEU A 192 0.69 -14.96 -5.59
C LEU A 192 0.03 -13.80 -4.83
N VAL A 193 0.59 -13.38 -3.69
CA VAL A 193 0.11 -12.21 -2.95
C VAL A 193 0.36 -10.93 -3.76
N ARG A 194 -0.64 -10.10 -3.85
CA ARG A 194 -0.59 -8.79 -4.52
C ARG A 194 -1.26 -7.73 -3.66
#